data_1b0dbf5a6d3b3116bcb9223a01e86859
#
_entry.id   1b0dbf5a6d3b3116bcb9223a01e86859
#
_cell.length_a   1.000
_cell.length_b   1.000
_cell.length_c   1.000
_cell.angle_alpha   90.00
_cell.angle_beta   90.00
_cell.angle_gamma   90.00
#
_symmetry.space_group_name_H-M   'P 1'
#
loop_
_entity.id
_entity.type
_entity.pdbx_description
1 polymer ?
#
loop_
_entity_poly.entity_id
_entity_poly.type
_entity_poly.pdbx_seq_one_letter_code
_entity_poly.pdbx_strand_id
1 'polypeptide(L)'
;MITLTVPDPAAVVAALSDPPVFSVSIIQTKPGKFDEFVALQHEQFLRVRGQVQGVRGSRMLQSPAKGVVVLISSFDTAQDAERFRRDPRFTEHLERVQPLIDRAEAMPVELAYEVGLI
;
A
#
# COMPACT_ATOMS: atom_id res chain seq x y z
N MET A 1 4.89 -29.30 11.12
CA MET A 1 6.09 -28.74 10.48
C MET A 1 5.79 -28.46 9.04
N ILE A 2 6.02 -27.24 8.64
CA ILE A 2 5.86 -26.86 7.23
C ILE A 2 7.15 -27.24 6.52
N THR A 3 7.06 -28.19 5.61
CA THR A 3 8.19 -28.49 4.75
C THR A 3 8.17 -27.48 3.62
N LEU A 4 9.07 -26.53 3.69
CA LEU A 4 9.27 -25.63 2.57
C LEU A 4 10.07 -26.38 1.52
N THR A 5 9.38 -26.84 0.51
CA THR A 5 10.04 -27.41 -0.65
C THR A 5 10.56 -26.23 -1.45
N VAL A 6 11.86 -26.07 -1.48
CA VAL A 6 12.51 -25.09 -2.32
C VAL A 6 12.90 -25.79 -3.59
N PRO A 7 12.14 -25.61 -4.71
CA PRO A 7 12.43 -26.34 -5.94
C PRO A 7 13.72 -25.91 -6.62
N ASP A 8 14.16 -24.66 -6.38
CA ASP A 8 15.39 -24.13 -6.97
C ASP A 8 16.06 -23.17 -6.00
N PRO A 9 17.24 -23.54 -5.45
CA PRO A 9 17.95 -22.67 -4.54
C PRO A 9 18.32 -21.31 -5.15
N ALA A 10 18.63 -21.26 -6.45
CA ALA A 10 18.94 -19.99 -7.11
C ALA A 10 17.73 -19.07 -7.17
N ALA A 11 16.54 -19.62 -7.38
CA ALA A 11 15.31 -18.84 -7.39
C ALA A 11 15.01 -18.26 -5.99
N VAL A 12 15.30 -19.04 -4.93
CA VAL A 12 15.12 -18.56 -3.56
C VAL A 12 16.06 -17.42 -3.26
N VAL A 13 17.33 -17.55 -3.64
CA VAL A 13 18.33 -16.51 -3.43
C VAL A 13 17.95 -15.24 -4.20
N ALA A 14 17.49 -15.39 -5.44
CA ALA A 14 17.03 -14.25 -6.24
C ALA A 14 15.82 -13.56 -5.59
N ALA A 15 14.86 -14.34 -5.07
CA ALA A 15 13.69 -13.80 -4.40
C ALA A 15 14.07 -13.05 -3.10
N LEU A 16 15.09 -13.53 -2.38
CA LEU A 16 15.55 -12.90 -1.16
C LEU A 16 16.40 -11.67 -1.44
N SER A 17 17.13 -11.64 -2.56
CA SER A 17 18.01 -10.52 -2.90
C SER A 17 17.26 -9.32 -3.48
N ASP A 18 16.01 -9.52 -3.94
CA ASP A 18 15.18 -8.46 -4.51
C ASP A 18 13.76 -8.50 -3.91
N PRO A 19 13.64 -8.31 -2.60
CA PRO A 19 12.34 -8.33 -1.95
C PRO A 19 11.54 -7.08 -2.33
N PRO A 20 10.21 -7.18 -2.35
CA PRO A 20 9.37 -6.00 -2.56
C PRO A 20 9.52 -5.03 -1.41
N VAL A 21 9.31 -3.76 -1.71
CA VAL A 21 9.29 -2.68 -0.73
C VAL A 21 7.84 -2.42 -0.36
N PHE A 22 7.56 -2.28 0.93
CA PHE A 22 6.21 -2.01 1.42
C PHE A 22 6.12 -0.62 2.03
N SER A 23 4.92 -0.05 1.94
CA SER A 23 4.57 1.18 2.64
C SER A 23 3.23 0.96 3.33
N VAL A 24 3.12 1.42 4.56
CA VAL A 24 1.88 1.37 5.33
C VAL A 24 1.47 2.79 5.70
N SER A 25 0.21 3.12 5.45
CA SER A 25 -0.37 4.39 5.86
C SER A 25 -1.55 4.11 6.78
N ILE A 26 -1.56 4.75 7.94
CA ILE A 26 -2.66 4.69 8.90
C ILE A 26 -3.33 6.04 8.90
N ILE A 27 -4.61 6.09 8.55
CA ILE A 27 -5.34 7.32 8.31
C ILE A 27 -6.56 7.37 9.20
N GLN A 28 -6.67 8.44 9.99
CA GLN A 28 -7.86 8.77 10.75
C GLN A 28 -8.62 9.85 10.00
N THR A 29 -9.85 9.56 9.58
CA THR A 29 -10.68 10.56 8.90
C THR A 29 -11.33 11.51 9.90
N LYS A 30 -11.70 12.69 9.43
CA LYS A 30 -12.50 13.62 10.21
C LYS A 30 -13.91 13.04 10.45
N PRO A 31 -14.58 13.42 11.55
CA PRO A 31 -15.96 12.98 11.79
C PRO A 31 -16.86 13.25 10.60
N GLY A 32 -17.62 12.22 10.19
CA GLY A 32 -18.56 12.32 9.06
C GLY A 32 -17.91 12.28 7.69
N LYS A 33 -16.59 12.10 7.58
CA LYS A 33 -15.88 12.12 6.31
C LYS A 33 -15.34 10.75 5.87
N PHE A 34 -15.62 9.72 6.63
CA PHE A 34 -15.09 8.39 6.35
C PHE A 34 -15.57 7.84 5.01
N ASP A 35 -16.87 7.88 4.75
CA ASP A 35 -17.42 7.31 3.53
C ASP A 35 -16.93 8.03 2.28
N GLU A 36 -16.83 9.36 2.34
CA GLU A 36 -16.29 10.17 1.26
C GLU A 36 -14.83 9.81 0.99
N PHE A 37 -14.03 9.67 2.05
CA PHE A 37 -12.63 9.27 1.92
C PHE A 37 -12.50 7.90 1.25
N VAL A 38 -13.27 6.92 1.71
CA VAL A 38 -13.22 5.55 1.18
C VAL A 38 -13.60 5.55 -0.30
N ALA A 39 -14.63 6.31 -0.68
CA ALA A 39 -15.06 6.42 -2.07
C ALA A 39 -13.95 7.00 -2.96
N LEU A 40 -13.31 8.08 -2.52
CA LEU A 40 -12.21 8.69 -3.27
C LEU A 40 -10.99 7.78 -3.36
N GLN A 41 -10.70 7.05 -2.28
CA GLN A 41 -9.59 6.11 -2.28
C GLN A 41 -9.84 4.94 -3.24
N HIS A 42 -11.06 4.45 -3.30
CA HIS A 42 -11.43 3.40 -4.23
C HIS A 42 -11.33 3.89 -5.68
N GLU A 43 -11.77 5.11 -5.95
CA GLU A 43 -11.63 5.73 -7.25
C GLU A 43 -10.16 5.84 -7.65
N GLN A 44 -9.29 6.25 -6.72
CA GLN A 44 -7.86 6.34 -6.95
C GLN A 44 -7.26 4.98 -7.27
N PHE A 45 -7.66 3.95 -6.55
CA PHE A 45 -7.21 2.59 -6.81
C PHE A 45 -7.48 2.19 -8.26
N LEU A 46 -8.69 2.47 -8.76
CA LEU A 46 -9.07 2.15 -10.13
C LEU A 46 -8.27 2.95 -11.16
N ARG A 47 -7.93 4.21 -10.85
CA ARG A 47 -7.13 5.06 -11.73
C ARG A 47 -5.68 4.60 -11.83
N VAL A 48 -5.11 4.11 -10.73
CA VAL A 48 -3.68 3.76 -10.64
C VAL A 48 -3.43 2.32 -11.05
N ARG A 49 -4.41 1.46 -10.87
CA ARG A 49 -4.30 0.03 -11.13
C ARG A 49 -3.78 -0.26 -12.53
N GLY A 50 -2.62 -0.92 -12.59
CA GLY A 50 -2.00 -1.29 -13.85
C GLY A 50 -1.46 -0.13 -14.68
N GLN A 51 -1.52 1.11 -14.16
CA GLN A 51 -1.10 2.31 -14.90
C GLN A 51 0.26 2.84 -14.45
N VAL A 52 0.76 2.40 -13.32
CA VAL A 52 2.02 2.90 -12.76
C VAL A 52 3.02 1.76 -12.66
N GLN A 53 4.16 1.96 -13.32
CA GLN A 53 5.23 0.97 -13.32
C GLN A 53 5.80 0.79 -11.92
N GLY A 54 6.07 -0.48 -11.54
CA GLY A 54 6.71 -0.80 -10.27
C GLY A 54 5.76 -0.92 -9.09
N VAL A 55 4.47 -0.61 -9.27
CA VAL A 55 3.45 -0.84 -8.25
C VAL A 55 3.00 -2.30 -8.36
N ARG A 56 3.31 -3.12 -7.36
CA ARG A 56 2.92 -4.52 -7.32
C ARG A 56 1.48 -4.70 -6.90
N GLY A 57 1.06 -3.97 -5.86
CA GLY A 57 -0.28 -4.12 -5.36
C GLY A 57 -0.55 -3.19 -4.20
N SER A 58 -1.80 -3.16 -3.81
CA SER A 58 -2.26 -2.36 -2.69
C SER A 58 -3.41 -3.07 -2.01
N ARG A 59 -3.50 -2.88 -0.72
CA ARG A 59 -4.58 -3.45 0.08
C ARG A 59 -5.05 -2.38 1.05
N MET A 60 -6.34 -2.13 1.09
CA MET A 60 -6.93 -1.20 2.04
C MET A 60 -7.78 -1.98 3.03
N LEU A 61 -7.46 -1.81 4.31
CA LEU A 61 -8.23 -2.34 5.41
C LEU A 61 -8.95 -1.19 6.07
N GLN A 62 -10.16 -1.41 6.57
CA GLN A 62 -10.94 -0.32 7.14
C GLN A 62 -11.63 -0.71 8.43
N SER A 63 -11.74 0.26 9.32
CA SER A 63 -12.53 0.16 10.55
C SER A 63 -13.55 1.29 10.55
N PRO A 64 -14.75 1.06 9.99
CA PRO A 64 -15.76 2.13 9.87
C PRO A 64 -16.16 2.70 11.22
N ALA A 65 -16.27 1.86 12.25
CA ALA A 65 -16.66 2.30 13.58
C ALA A 65 -15.68 3.31 14.18
N LYS A 66 -14.39 3.21 13.82
CA LYS A 66 -13.36 4.11 14.33
C LYS A 66 -12.97 5.19 13.34
N GLY A 67 -13.47 5.14 12.11
CA GLY A 67 -13.08 6.09 11.07
C GLY A 67 -11.62 5.94 10.66
N VAL A 68 -11.09 4.72 10.69
CA VAL A 68 -9.67 4.45 10.42
C VAL A 68 -9.53 3.59 9.18
N VAL A 69 -8.53 3.93 8.36
CA VAL A 69 -8.14 3.17 7.18
C VAL A 69 -6.66 2.84 7.28
N VAL A 70 -6.31 1.61 6.91
CA VAL A 70 -4.93 1.17 6.81
C VAL A 70 -4.66 0.79 5.36
N LEU A 71 -3.70 1.47 4.75
CA LEU A 71 -3.28 1.20 3.38
C LEU A 71 -1.94 0.49 3.40
N ILE A 72 -1.87 -0.64 2.69
CA ILE A 72 -0.62 -1.38 2.51
C ILE A 72 -0.35 -1.40 1.01
N SER A 73 0.77 -0.83 0.60
CA SER A 73 1.17 -0.81 -0.80
C SER A 73 2.52 -1.50 -0.96
N SER A 74 2.71 -2.18 -2.07
CA SER A 74 3.99 -2.82 -2.36
C SER A 74 4.50 -2.38 -3.73
N PHE A 75 5.82 -2.24 -3.81
CA PHE A 75 6.54 -1.77 -4.99
C PHE A 75 7.68 -2.74 -5.30
N ASP A 76 8.08 -2.78 -6.57
CA ASP A 76 9.20 -3.62 -6.98
C ASP A 76 10.51 -3.16 -6.35
N THR A 77 10.72 -1.84 -6.29
CA THR A 77 11.95 -1.25 -5.73
C THR A 77 11.65 0.00 -4.92
N ALA A 78 12.61 0.42 -4.10
CA ALA A 78 12.50 1.69 -3.37
C ALA A 78 12.42 2.88 -4.34
N GLN A 79 13.08 2.79 -5.49
CA GLN A 79 13.01 3.83 -6.50
C GLN A 79 11.61 3.95 -7.11
N ASP A 80 10.93 2.83 -7.30
CA ASP A 80 9.55 2.82 -7.79
C ASP A 80 8.62 3.49 -6.77
N ALA A 81 8.83 3.22 -5.48
CA ALA A 81 8.06 3.85 -4.41
C ALA A 81 8.27 5.38 -4.42
N GLU A 82 9.52 5.83 -4.56
CA GLU A 82 9.83 7.25 -4.63
C GLU A 82 9.23 7.91 -5.87
N ARG A 83 9.29 7.22 -7.01
CA ARG A 83 8.70 7.71 -8.25
C ARG A 83 7.19 7.87 -8.11
N PHE A 84 6.54 6.92 -7.46
CA PHE A 84 5.09 6.97 -7.23
C PHE A 84 4.69 8.17 -6.39
N ARG A 85 5.47 8.51 -5.37
CA ARG A 85 5.20 9.68 -4.52
C ARG A 85 5.20 10.99 -5.30
N ARG A 86 5.89 11.04 -6.44
CA ARG A 86 6.00 12.21 -7.29
C ARG A 86 5.05 12.16 -8.48
N ASP A 87 4.35 11.06 -8.66
CA ASP A 87 3.40 10.91 -9.76
C ASP A 87 2.23 11.86 -9.57
N PRO A 88 1.85 12.64 -10.60
CA PRO A 88 0.74 13.58 -10.49
C PRO A 88 -0.56 12.94 -10.05
N ARG A 89 -0.81 11.68 -10.43
CA ARG A 89 -2.01 10.96 -10.00
C ARG A 89 -2.05 10.81 -8.48
N PHE A 90 -0.89 10.61 -7.85
CA PHE A 90 -0.81 10.50 -6.41
C PHE A 90 -0.89 11.86 -5.73
N THR A 91 -0.16 12.86 -6.21
CA THR A 91 -0.16 14.19 -5.59
C THR A 91 -1.50 14.88 -5.69
N GLU A 92 -2.19 14.75 -6.82
CA GLU A 92 -3.54 15.27 -6.99
C GLU A 92 -4.53 14.58 -6.05
N HIS A 93 -4.39 13.27 -5.89
CA HIS A 93 -5.23 12.52 -4.96
C HIS A 93 -5.03 13.00 -3.52
N LEU A 94 -3.78 13.23 -3.11
CA LEU A 94 -3.49 13.76 -1.76
C LEU A 94 -4.18 15.09 -1.53
N GLU A 95 -4.16 15.98 -2.51
CA GLU A 95 -4.85 17.28 -2.40
C GLU A 95 -6.36 17.10 -2.21
N ARG A 96 -6.95 16.12 -2.90
CA ARG A 96 -8.39 15.86 -2.81
C ARG A 96 -8.80 15.27 -1.46
N VAL A 97 -7.98 14.40 -0.87
CA VAL A 97 -8.33 13.71 0.36
C VAL A 97 -7.87 14.42 1.62
N GLN A 98 -6.88 15.29 1.51
CA GLN A 98 -6.34 15.99 2.67
C GLN A 98 -7.39 16.69 3.54
N PRO A 99 -8.40 17.39 2.98
CA PRO A 99 -9.45 18.00 3.79
C PRO A 99 -10.28 17.02 4.59
N LEU A 100 -10.27 15.74 4.24
CA LEU A 100 -11.06 14.70 4.90
C LEU A 100 -10.29 14.00 6.01
N ILE A 101 -9.00 14.29 6.13
CA ILE A 101 -8.11 13.58 7.04
C ILE A 101 -7.88 14.41 8.29
N ASP A 102 -8.09 13.79 9.45
CA ASP A 102 -7.75 14.38 10.73
C ASP A 102 -6.28 14.12 11.06
N ARG A 103 -5.82 12.88 10.83
CA ARG A 103 -4.46 12.48 11.15
C ARG A 103 -4.03 11.33 10.23
N ALA A 104 -2.80 11.38 9.75
CA ALA A 104 -2.23 10.32 8.93
C ALA A 104 -0.78 10.08 9.29
N GLU A 105 -0.38 8.83 9.26
CA GLU A 105 1.00 8.42 9.45
C GLU A 105 1.35 7.42 8.35
N ALA A 106 2.44 7.68 7.65
CA ALA A 106 2.94 6.79 6.60
C ALA A 106 4.38 6.40 6.92
N MET A 107 4.70 5.12 6.68
CA MET A 107 6.04 4.63 6.96
C MET A 107 6.40 3.51 6.00
N PRO A 108 7.69 3.41 5.64
CA PRO A 108 8.20 2.23 4.96
C PRO A 108 8.27 1.08 5.96
N VAL A 109 7.93 -0.12 5.51
CA VAL A 109 7.99 -1.32 6.34
C VAL A 109 8.61 -2.45 5.56
N GLU A 110 9.18 -3.41 6.28
CA GLU A 110 9.80 -4.59 5.70
C GLU A 110 8.97 -5.81 6.02
N LEU A 111 8.94 -6.76 5.09
CA LEU A 111 8.31 -8.05 5.34
C LEU A 111 9.19 -8.84 6.29
N ALA A 112 8.69 -9.11 7.49
CA ALA A 112 9.42 -9.91 8.47
C ALA A 112 9.23 -11.41 8.20
N TYR A 113 7.96 -11.83 7.97
CA TYR A 113 7.64 -13.19 7.57
C TYR A 113 6.23 -13.21 6.98
N GLU A 114 5.94 -14.31 6.32
CA GLU A 114 4.64 -14.51 5.69
C GLU A 114 4.18 -15.94 5.92
N VAL A 115 2.96 -16.11 6.39
CA VAL A 115 2.33 -17.41 6.60
C VAL A 115 0.91 -17.36 6.09
N GLY A 116 0.56 -18.32 5.23
CA GLY A 116 -0.79 -18.42 4.69
C GLY A 116 -1.13 -17.29 3.73
N LEU A 117 -2.44 -17.09 3.53
CA LEU A 117 -2.99 -16.07 2.64
C LEU A 117 -3.79 -15.07 3.46
N ILE A 118 -3.44 -13.83 3.34
CA ILE A 118 -4.21 -12.75 3.92
C ILE A 118 -4.52 -11.70 2.88
#